data_c6a883dc8c201cda92e7920fb11ff5c6
#
_entry.id   c6a883dc8c201cda92e7920fb11ff5c6
#
_cell.length_a   1.000
_cell.length_b   1.000
_cell.length_c   1.000
_cell.angle_alpha   90.00
_cell.angle_beta   90.00
_cell.angle_gamma   90.00
#
_symmetry.space_group_name_H-M   'P 1'
#
loop_
_entity.id
_entity.type
_entity.pdbx_description
1 polymer ?
#
loop_
_entity_poly.entity_id
_entity_poly.type
_entity_poly.pdbx_seq_one_letter_code
_entity_poly.pdbx_strand_id
1 'polypeptide(L)'
;QVDDEGYLSALRDSLPKLLDEVAPGLLFYVAGNDVLKEDRLGDFQLTRQGVLERDRTVIELARQHDCPVVVTLGGGYSDDAWRASSDFIRWLLTDEVLVTEDHGKSLFEQYTQIAQELDPYELQRPSGEFAITEEDLYGDLMGPRSRSTRLLDYYTRHGLEFALERYGLGNEIRSRGFSELRLEIDPDDPERQHVTVHATKEGEEHLLVDQVLRRVKRDAPEGLDPPDELEFLYIEWMMLQDPTEAFSLRHPQWPGQDHPGLGVGEQTMLMLFQGAQRLELDGLMHHPSRYHIAFIGGGQSFFLDPELQGRFEAIRDVLAPLELSEAAWKMERGEVCWGDGDPIEWIPEDVVIPASDRFFAYLGSRHYQEPRMAAREAATARGIVLEPTQRTS
;
A
#
# COMPACT_ATOMS: atom_id res chain seq x y z
N GLN A 1 -13.41 7.59 -34.13
CA GLN A 1 -13.33 6.83 -32.89
C GLN A 1 -14.70 6.87 -32.22
N VAL A 2 -15.13 5.76 -31.64
CA VAL A 2 -16.46 5.63 -31.00
C VAL A 2 -16.28 5.93 -29.51
N ASP A 3 -17.03 6.91 -29.02
CA ASP A 3 -17.12 7.35 -27.64
C ASP A 3 -18.26 6.65 -26.87
N ASP A 4 -18.52 7.09 -25.63
CA ASP A 4 -19.58 6.54 -24.78
C ASP A 4 -20.95 6.60 -25.46
N GLU A 5 -21.32 7.74 -26.04
CA GLU A 5 -22.64 7.94 -26.66
C GLU A 5 -22.82 7.00 -27.84
N GLY A 6 -21.86 6.97 -28.74
CA GLY A 6 -21.91 6.11 -29.93
C GLY A 6 -21.96 4.63 -29.60
N TYR A 7 -21.14 4.20 -28.61
CA TYR A 7 -21.10 2.81 -28.19
C TYR A 7 -22.39 2.38 -27.48
N LEU A 8 -22.82 3.16 -26.48
CA LEU A 8 -24.01 2.82 -25.68
C LEU A 8 -25.30 2.89 -26.51
N SER A 9 -25.37 3.81 -27.45
CA SER A 9 -26.51 3.86 -28.39
C SER A 9 -26.59 2.59 -29.24
N ALA A 10 -25.47 2.18 -29.84
CA ALA A 10 -25.41 0.95 -30.63
C ALA A 10 -25.75 -0.31 -29.81
N LEU A 11 -25.29 -0.36 -28.57
CA LEU A 11 -25.58 -1.46 -27.66
C LEU A 11 -27.08 -1.53 -27.31
N ARG A 12 -27.68 -0.39 -26.93
CA ARG A 12 -29.09 -0.30 -26.56
C ARG A 12 -30.03 -0.55 -27.75
N ASP A 13 -29.59 -0.29 -28.95
CA ASP A 13 -30.35 -0.53 -30.17
C ASP A 13 -30.30 -1.99 -30.63
N SER A 14 -29.20 -2.69 -30.41
CA SER A 14 -28.95 -4.01 -30.95
C SER A 14 -29.22 -5.14 -29.96
N LEU A 15 -28.76 -5.02 -28.70
CA LEU A 15 -28.81 -6.09 -27.72
C LEU A 15 -30.22 -6.55 -27.37
N PRO A 16 -31.24 -5.66 -27.14
CA PRO A 16 -32.60 -6.10 -26.88
C PRO A 16 -33.17 -6.94 -28.00
N LYS A 17 -32.98 -6.49 -29.24
CA LYS A 17 -33.46 -7.19 -30.45
C LYS A 17 -32.84 -8.59 -30.56
N LEU A 18 -31.54 -8.70 -30.25
CA LEU A 18 -30.84 -9.97 -30.29
C LEU A 18 -31.34 -10.92 -29.19
N LEU A 19 -31.59 -10.41 -27.99
CA LEU A 19 -32.15 -11.21 -26.88
C LEU A 19 -33.59 -11.69 -27.19
N ASP A 20 -34.42 -10.83 -27.80
CA ASP A 20 -35.75 -11.21 -28.24
C ASP A 20 -35.75 -12.25 -29.34
N GLU A 21 -34.85 -12.14 -30.34
CA GLU A 21 -34.76 -13.04 -31.47
C GLU A 21 -34.20 -14.42 -31.09
N VAL A 22 -33.14 -14.44 -30.25
CA VAL A 22 -32.41 -15.67 -29.89
C VAL A 22 -33.05 -16.36 -28.68
N ALA A 23 -33.64 -15.61 -27.75
CA ALA A 23 -34.18 -16.08 -26.48
C ALA A 23 -33.21 -17.04 -25.75
N PRO A 24 -31.97 -16.61 -25.44
CA PRO A 24 -30.91 -17.49 -24.94
C PRO A 24 -31.22 -17.97 -23.52
N GLY A 25 -30.95 -19.25 -23.25
CA GLY A 25 -31.04 -19.80 -21.87
C GLY A 25 -29.84 -19.47 -20.99
N LEU A 26 -28.75 -18.94 -21.56
CA LEU A 26 -27.54 -18.50 -20.87
C LEU A 26 -26.78 -17.52 -21.77
N LEU A 27 -26.33 -16.43 -21.19
CA LEU A 27 -25.49 -15.42 -21.85
C LEU A 27 -24.06 -15.49 -21.31
N PHE A 28 -23.08 -15.63 -22.20
CA PHE A 28 -21.66 -15.41 -21.88
C PHE A 28 -21.30 -13.97 -22.29
N TYR A 29 -21.00 -13.16 -21.27
CA TYR A 29 -20.59 -11.77 -21.45
C TYR A 29 -19.10 -11.60 -21.23
N VAL A 30 -18.35 -11.27 -22.29
CA VAL A 30 -16.93 -10.95 -22.20
C VAL A 30 -16.80 -9.45 -21.89
N ALA A 31 -16.55 -9.12 -20.61
CA ALA A 31 -16.47 -7.76 -20.12
C ALA A 31 -15.03 -7.21 -20.26
N GLY A 32 -14.54 -7.10 -21.50
CA GLY A 32 -13.20 -6.57 -21.79
C GLY A 32 -13.14 -5.04 -21.55
N ASN A 33 -12.04 -4.57 -21.00
CA ASN A 33 -11.77 -3.15 -20.72
C ASN A 33 -10.86 -2.49 -21.78
N ASP A 34 -10.53 -3.21 -22.84
CA ASP A 34 -9.79 -2.70 -24.00
C ASP A 34 -10.58 -1.67 -24.85
N VAL A 35 -11.80 -1.35 -24.46
CA VAL A 35 -12.61 -0.27 -24.98
C VAL A 35 -12.34 1.09 -24.33
N LEU A 36 -11.58 1.14 -23.24
CA LEU A 36 -11.21 2.38 -22.56
C LEU A 36 -10.34 3.27 -23.45
N LYS A 37 -10.55 4.59 -23.35
CA LYS A 37 -9.79 5.59 -24.13
C LYS A 37 -8.28 5.57 -23.84
N GLU A 38 -7.87 5.10 -22.66
CA GLU A 38 -6.49 4.95 -22.23
C GLU A 38 -5.88 3.60 -22.63
N ASP A 39 -6.65 2.71 -23.27
CA ASP A 39 -6.15 1.41 -23.67
C ASP A 39 -5.15 1.53 -24.85
N ARG A 40 -4.07 0.74 -24.76
CA ARG A 40 -2.96 0.81 -25.74
C ARG A 40 -3.22 0.00 -27.00
N LEU A 41 -4.16 -0.93 -26.97
CA LEU A 41 -4.46 -1.86 -28.06
C LEU A 41 -5.86 -1.69 -28.62
N GLY A 42 -6.77 -1.08 -27.85
CA GLY A 42 -8.14 -0.80 -28.24
C GLY A 42 -8.29 0.48 -29.06
N ASP A 43 -9.26 0.49 -29.99
CA ASP A 43 -9.56 1.66 -30.85
C ASP A 43 -10.78 2.47 -30.36
N PHE A 44 -11.42 2.07 -29.27
CA PHE A 44 -12.56 2.77 -28.67
C PHE A 44 -12.11 3.90 -27.74
N GLN A 45 -13.04 4.79 -27.39
CA GLN A 45 -12.75 5.95 -26.55
C GLN A 45 -13.75 6.05 -25.39
N LEU A 46 -14.11 4.91 -24.79
CA LEU A 46 -15.02 4.91 -23.65
C LEU A 46 -14.33 5.46 -22.41
N THR A 47 -15.09 6.24 -21.65
CA THR A 47 -14.71 6.59 -20.29
C THR A 47 -14.93 5.40 -19.34
N ARG A 48 -14.34 5.44 -18.15
CA ARG A 48 -14.60 4.44 -17.12
C ARG A 48 -16.08 4.37 -16.73
N GLN A 49 -16.77 5.54 -16.73
CA GLN A 49 -18.21 5.63 -16.54
C GLN A 49 -18.96 4.95 -17.69
N GLY A 50 -18.54 5.19 -18.93
CA GLY A 50 -19.14 4.55 -20.11
C GLY A 50 -18.99 3.03 -20.09
N VAL A 51 -17.86 2.52 -19.63
CA VAL A 51 -17.64 1.07 -19.45
C VAL A 51 -18.58 0.50 -18.39
N LEU A 52 -18.73 1.15 -17.23
CA LEU A 52 -19.67 0.71 -16.20
C LEU A 52 -21.11 0.72 -16.72
N GLU A 53 -21.50 1.76 -17.46
CA GLU A 53 -22.84 1.87 -18.04
C GLU A 53 -23.10 0.79 -19.11
N ARG A 54 -22.07 0.41 -19.90
CA ARG A 54 -22.11 -0.75 -20.80
C ARG A 54 -22.41 -2.03 -20.03
N ASP A 55 -21.64 -2.30 -18.97
CA ASP A 55 -21.76 -3.52 -18.18
C ASP A 55 -23.12 -3.63 -17.50
N ARG A 56 -23.58 -2.51 -16.93
CA ARG A 56 -24.92 -2.41 -16.35
C ARG A 56 -26.00 -2.70 -17.37
N THR A 57 -25.92 -2.05 -18.54
CA THR A 57 -26.89 -2.24 -19.63
C THR A 57 -27.02 -3.72 -20.02
N VAL A 58 -25.89 -4.43 -20.16
CA VAL A 58 -25.89 -5.86 -20.49
C VAL A 58 -26.59 -6.69 -19.41
N ILE A 59 -26.21 -6.49 -18.14
CA ILE A 59 -26.76 -7.26 -17.02
C ILE A 59 -28.25 -6.96 -16.80
N GLU A 60 -28.64 -5.67 -16.86
CA GLU A 60 -30.04 -5.27 -16.67
C GLU A 60 -30.95 -5.82 -17.78
N LEU A 61 -30.50 -5.79 -19.03
CA LEU A 61 -31.23 -6.37 -20.16
C LEU A 61 -31.35 -7.89 -20.03
N ALA A 62 -30.28 -8.58 -19.67
CA ALA A 62 -30.33 -10.01 -19.46
C ALA A 62 -31.29 -10.40 -18.30
N ARG A 63 -31.29 -9.64 -17.21
CA ARG A 63 -32.26 -9.80 -16.11
C ARG A 63 -33.71 -9.60 -16.54
N GLN A 64 -33.97 -8.59 -17.40
CA GLN A 64 -35.32 -8.34 -17.95
C GLN A 64 -35.82 -9.49 -18.84
N HIS A 65 -34.92 -10.26 -19.44
CA HIS A 65 -35.23 -11.43 -20.27
C HIS A 65 -35.11 -12.76 -19.50
N ASP A 66 -35.03 -12.73 -18.18
CA ASP A 66 -34.80 -13.92 -17.32
C ASP A 66 -33.63 -14.80 -17.80
N CYS A 67 -32.58 -14.18 -18.38
CA CYS A 67 -31.43 -14.87 -18.93
C CYS A 67 -30.27 -14.85 -17.92
N PRO A 68 -29.83 -15.99 -17.37
CA PRO A 68 -28.62 -16.05 -16.56
C PRO A 68 -27.39 -15.59 -17.34
N VAL A 69 -26.46 -14.91 -16.64
CA VAL A 69 -25.23 -14.38 -17.24
C VAL A 69 -24.01 -14.98 -16.59
N VAL A 70 -23.06 -15.43 -17.41
CA VAL A 70 -21.68 -15.73 -16.99
C VAL A 70 -20.82 -14.57 -17.49
N VAL A 71 -20.24 -13.83 -16.56
CA VAL A 71 -19.30 -12.75 -16.89
C VAL A 71 -17.89 -13.31 -16.92
N THR A 72 -17.17 -13.06 -18.00
CA THR A 72 -15.73 -13.32 -18.11
C THR A 72 -15.00 -12.01 -18.28
N LEU A 73 -13.92 -11.82 -17.52
CA LEU A 73 -13.02 -10.70 -17.77
C LEU A 73 -12.29 -10.92 -19.10
N GLY A 74 -12.04 -9.85 -19.82
CA GLY A 74 -11.41 -9.84 -21.14
C GLY A 74 -10.22 -8.90 -21.19
N GLY A 75 -9.90 -8.39 -22.40
CA GLY A 75 -8.84 -7.40 -22.61
C GLY A 75 -8.95 -6.18 -21.69
N GLY A 76 -7.87 -5.43 -21.61
CA GLY A 76 -7.69 -4.25 -20.78
C GLY A 76 -6.21 -4.11 -20.50
N TYR A 77 -5.51 -3.28 -21.30
CA TYR A 77 -4.05 -3.20 -21.37
C TYR A 77 -3.53 -1.84 -20.91
N SER A 78 -4.41 -1.02 -20.36
CA SER A 78 -4.02 0.19 -19.61
C SER A 78 -3.77 -0.14 -18.15
N ASP A 79 -2.93 0.67 -17.51
CA ASP A 79 -2.54 0.47 -16.10
C ASP A 79 -3.75 0.52 -15.13
N ASP A 80 -4.82 1.21 -15.53
CA ASP A 80 -6.04 1.41 -14.75
C ASP A 80 -7.25 0.56 -15.21
N ALA A 81 -7.07 -0.34 -16.18
CA ALA A 81 -8.16 -1.17 -16.71
C ALA A 81 -8.89 -2.00 -15.63
N TRP A 82 -8.17 -2.44 -14.59
CA TRP A 82 -8.72 -3.18 -13.46
C TRP A 82 -9.77 -2.39 -12.67
N ARG A 83 -9.71 -1.04 -12.69
CA ARG A 83 -10.65 -0.17 -11.97
C ARG A 83 -12.05 -0.28 -12.56
N ALA A 84 -12.16 -0.37 -13.88
CA ALA A 84 -13.45 -0.56 -14.53
C ALA A 84 -14.09 -1.90 -14.14
N SER A 85 -13.30 -2.99 -14.07
CA SER A 85 -13.76 -4.28 -13.54
C SER A 85 -14.17 -4.19 -12.08
N SER A 86 -13.42 -3.46 -11.24
CA SER A 86 -13.75 -3.24 -9.83
C SER A 86 -15.07 -2.51 -9.64
N ASP A 87 -15.32 -1.45 -10.43
CA ASP A 87 -16.59 -0.70 -10.38
C ASP A 87 -17.78 -1.55 -10.77
N PHE A 88 -17.61 -2.35 -11.83
CA PHE A 88 -18.64 -3.27 -12.27
C PHE A 88 -18.96 -4.34 -11.22
N ILE A 89 -17.93 -4.99 -10.65
CA ILE A 89 -18.12 -6.01 -9.60
C ILE A 89 -18.79 -5.40 -8.36
N ARG A 90 -18.35 -4.20 -7.94
CA ARG A 90 -18.95 -3.50 -6.80
C ARG A 90 -20.43 -3.23 -7.07
N TRP A 91 -20.77 -2.62 -8.22
CA TRP A 91 -22.15 -2.38 -8.56
C TRP A 91 -22.98 -3.67 -8.59
N LEU A 92 -22.42 -4.76 -9.14
CA LEU A 92 -23.09 -6.04 -9.23
C LEU A 92 -23.43 -6.64 -7.84
N LEU A 93 -22.61 -6.37 -6.84
CA LEU A 93 -22.77 -6.89 -5.47
C LEU A 93 -23.57 -5.98 -4.54
N THR A 94 -23.54 -4.64 -4.77
CA THR A 94 -24.10 -3.67 -3.82
C THR A 94 -25.18 -2.77 -4.43
N ASP A 95 -25.38 -2.81 -5.75
CA ASP A 95 -26.19 -1.86 -6.54
C ASP A 95 -25.72 -0.38 -6.40
N GLU A 96 -24.55 -0.13 -5.77
CA GLU A 96 -24.01 1.21 -5.61
C GLU A 96 -23.15 1.62 -6.81
N VAL A 97 -23.46 2.79 -7.37
CA VAL A 97 -22.64 3.45 -8.40
C VAL A 97 -21.71 4.45 -7.71
N LEU A 98 -20.46 4.09 -7.56
CA LEU A 98 -19.43 4.95 -6.96
C LEU A 98 -18.35 5.37 -7.98
N VAL A 99 -18.69 5.42 -9.27
CA VAL A 99 -17.81 6.05 -10.24
C VAL A 99 -17.85 7.54 -10.00
N THR A 100 -16.91 8.05 -9.25
CA THR A 100 -16.65 9.48 -9.22
C THR A 100 -16.01 9.84 -10.56
N GLU A 101 -16.57 10.78 -11.27
CA GLU A 101 -16.01 11.35 -12.52
C GLU A 101 -14.68 12.06 -12.25
N ASP A 102 -14.37 12.26 -11.01
CA ASP A 102 -13.06 12.72 -10.61
C ASP A 102 -12.08 11.58 -10.89
N HIS A 103 -11.33 11.72 -11.95
CA HIS A 103 -10.15 10.93 -12.28
C HIS A 103 -9.09 11.24 -11.23
N GLY A 104 -9.45 11.05 -9.98
CA GLY A 104 -8.55 11.16 -8.86
C GLY A 104 -7.40 10.21 -9.14
N LYS A 105 -6.22 10.77 -9.43
CA LYS A 105 -4.97 10.04 -9.42
C LYS A 105 -5.01 9.11 -8.23
N SER A 106 -4.57 7.87 -8.39
CA SER A 106 -4.39 7.00 -7.24
C SER A 106 -3.59 7.75 -6.16
N LEU A 107 -3.75 7.42 -4.91
CA LEU A 107 -2.97 8.05 -3.85
C LEU A 107 -1.48 7.97 -4.17
N PHE A 108 -1.04 6.86 -4.74
CA PHE A 108 0.34 6.66 -5.22
C PHE A 108 0.72 7.69 -6.32
N GLU A 109 -0.11 7.89 -7.33
CA GLU A 109 0.16 8.87 -8.41
C GLU A 109 0.16 10.30 -7.89
N GLN A 110 -0.75 10.62 -6.96
CA GLN A 110 -0.78 11.93 -6.29
C GLN A 110 0.54 12.18 -5.54
N TYR A 111 0.98 11.20 -4.75
CA TYR A 111 2.21 11.30 -3.97
C TYR A 111 3.45 11.35 -4.87
N THR A 112 3.45 10.60 -5.97
CA THR A 112 4.53 10.66 -6.97
C THR A 112 4.59 12.04 -7.62
N GLN A 113 3.46 12.62 -7.97
CA GLN A 113 3.42 13.98 -8.51
C GLN A 113 3.91 15.00 -7.48
N ILE A 114 3.42 14.94 -6.24
CA ILE A 114 3.89 15.83 -5.17
C ILE A 114 5.41 15.69 -4.99
N ALA A 115 5.92 14.46 -4.98
CA ALA A 115 7.36 14.21 -4.86
C ALA A 115 8.18 14.88 -5.96
N GLN A 116 7.69 14.90 -7.20
CA GLN A 116 8.34 15.57 -8.33
C GLN A 116 8.29 17.11 -8.23
N GLU A 117 7.23 17.65 -7.61
CA GLU A 117 7.03 19.08 -7.42
C GLU A 117 7.77 19.64 -6.18
N LEU A 118 8.20 18.77 -5.24
CA LEU A 118 8.92 19.20 -4.05
C LEU A 118 10.31 19.74 -4.40
N ASP A 119 10.53 21.03 -4.10
CA ASP A 119 11.82 21.66 -4.32
C ASP A 119 12.89 21.08 -3.37
N PRO A 120 13.98 20.46 -3.89
CA PRO A 120 15.07 19.97 -3.05
C PRO A 120 15.70 21.05 -2.14
N TYR A 121 15.66 22.30 -2.55
CA TYR A 121 16.15 23.41 -1.73
C TYR A 121 15.32 23.59 -0.46
N GLU A 122 13.99 23.57 -0.59
CA GLU A 122 13.09 23.69 0.58
C GLU A 122 13.22 22.48 1.53
N LEU A 123 13.44 21.27 1.00
CA LEU A 123 13.64 20.07 1.79
C LEU A 123 14.94 20.09 2.62
N GLN A 124 15.94 20.84 2.16
CA GLN A 124 17.25 20.94 2.80
C GLN A 124 17.48 22.31 3.49
N ARG A 125 16.49 23.20 3.43
CA ARG A 125 16.60 24.54 3.98
C ARG A 125 16.73 24.49 5.50
N PRO A 126 17.78 25.15 6.08
CA PRO A 126 17.95 25.18 7.54
C PRO A 126 16.74 25.77 8.26
N SER A 127 16.36 25.17 9.38
CA SER A 127 15.31 25.70 10.25
C SER A 127 15.88 26.89 11.06
N GLY A 128 15.41 28.10 10.78
CA GLY A 128 15.76 29.29 11.58
C GLY A 128 16.38 30.43 10.79
N GLU A 129 16.15 31.65 11.27
CA GLU A 129 16.86 32.86 10.82
C GLU A 129 18.38 32.64 10.98
N PHE A 130 19.16 33.04 10.00
CA PHE A 130 20.63 33.05 9.90
C PHE A 130 21.36 33.10 11.26
N ALA A 131 21.31 32.08 12.04
CA ALA A 131 22.22 31.88 13.14
C ALA A 131 23.24 30.82 12.70
N ILE A 132 24.34 31.25 12.10
CA ILE A 132 25.59 30.49 12.15
C ILE A 132 25.84 30.35 13.65
N THR A 133 25.61 29.20 14.22
CA THR A 133 25.91 28.94 15.63
C THR A 133 27.42 28.90 15.79
N GLU A 134 27.96 29.27 16.97
CA GLU A 134 29.40 29.08 17.25
C GLU A 134 29.83 27.64 17.00
N GLU A 135 28.92 26.65 17.15
CA GLU A 135 29.15 25.23 16.84
C GLU A 135 29.34 24.97 15.35
N ASP A 136 28.64 25.65 14.45
CA ASP A 136 28.84 25.54 13.00
C ASP A 136 30.22 26.08 12.58
N LEU A 137 30.72 27.12 13.28
CA LEU A 137 32.04 27.69 13.06
C LEU A 137 33.17 26.86 13.64
N TYR A 138 32.95 26.16 14.74
CA TYR A 138 33.95 25.31 15.39
C TYR A 138 33.95 23.86 14.89
N GLY A 139 32.86 23.38 14.34
CA GLY A 139 32.72 22.00 13.77
C GLY A 139 33.66 21.79 12.58
N ASP A 140 33.80 22.79 11.70
CA ASP A 140 34.73 22.74 10.56
C ASP A 140 36.23 22.78 10.95
N LEU A 141 36.53 23.19 12.17
CA LEU A 141 37.94 23.32 12.65
C LEU A 141 38.43 22.11 13.44
N MET A 142 37.55 21.24 13.95
CA MET A 142 37.94 20.15 14.88
C MET A 142 37.87 18.73 14.26
N GLY A 143 37.66 18.59 12.94
CA GLY A 143 37.71 17.30 12.23
C GLY A 143 36.33 16.62 12.06
N PRO A 144 36.24 15.46 11.38
CA PRO A 144 35.02 14.90 10.77
C PRO A 144 34.06 14.28 11.80
N ARG A 145 33.43 15.10 12.60
CA ARG A 145 32.28 14.76 13.47
C ARG A 145 31.26 15.89 13.53
N SER A 146 30.97 16.53 12.39
CA SER A 146 29.76 17.31 12.26
C SER A 146 28.62 16.31 12.31
N ARG A 147 27.93 16.21 13.48
CA ARG A 147 26.70 15.46 13.60
C ARG A 147 25.70 16.06 12.61
N SER A 148 25.27 15.28 11.65
CA SER A 148 24.24 15.72 10.73
C SER A 148 22.96 15.99 11.54
N THR A 149 22.49 17.24 11.52
CA THR A 149 21.19 17.62 12.12
C THR A 149 20.03 17.32 11.17
N ARG A 150 20.31 16.56 10.10
CA ARG A 150 19.38 16.26 9.04
C ARG A 150 18.93 14.80 9.12
N LEU A 151 17.64 14.58 9.03
CA LEU A 151 17.07 13.24 8.89
C LEU A 151 17.59 12.61 7.59
N LEU A 152 18.18 11.41 7.68
CA LEU A 152 18.75 10.64 6.57
C LEU A 152 19.83 11.41 5.78
N ASP A 153 20.54 12.33 6.45
CA ASP A 153 21.54 13.26 5.86
C ASP A 153 20.96 14.18 4.77
N TYR A 154 19.66 14.27 4.65
CA TYR A 154 18.98 15.02 3.59
C TYR A 154 17.96 16.03 4.12
N TYR A 155 16.98 15.60 4.90
CA TYR A 155 15.86 16.43 5.31
C TYR A 155 16.16 17.23 6.57
N THR A 156 15.99 18.54 6.50
CA THR A 156 15.96 19.38 7.69
C THR A 156 14.59 19.25 8.38
N ARG A 157 14.47 19.71 9.62
CA ARG A 157 13.17 19.81 10.29
C ARG A 157 12.17 20.61 9.46
N HIS A 158 12.56 21.79 8.95
CA HIS A 158 11.75 22.62 8.06
C HIS A 158 11.33 21.84 6.79
N GLY A 159 12.29 21.15 6.16
CA GLY A 159 12.02 20.36 4.96
C GLY A 159 11.04 19.23 5.19
N LEU A 160 11.08 18.58 6.36
CA LEU A 160 10.14 17.54 6.71
C LEU A 160 8.76 18.11 7.03
N GLU A 161 8.67 19.23 7.77
CA GLU A 161 7.42 19.96 8.00
C GLU A 161 6.78 20.40 6.67
N PHE A 162 7.57 20.94 5.75
CA PHE A 162 7.13 21.30 4.41
C PHE A 162 6.61 20.11 3.62
N ALA A 163 7.30 18.98 3.65
CA ALA A 163 6.86 17.74 3.00
C ALA A 163 5.53 17.23 3.58
N LEU A 164 5.40 17.17 4.91
CA LEU A 164 4.17 16.75 5.58
C LEU A 164 2.96 17.58 5.18
N GLU A 165 3.12 18.91 5.06
CA GLU A 165 2.04 19.81 4.60
C GLU A 165 1.73 19.58 3.12
N ARG A 166 2.74 19.43 2.26
CA ARG A 166 2.53 19.20 0.82
C ARG A 166 1.89 17.85 0.53
N TYR A 167 2.20 16.80 1.29
CA TYR A 167 1.56 15.49 1.20
C TYR A 167 0.18 15.45 1.89
N GLY A 168 -0.21 16.51 2.58
CA GLY A 168 -1.53 16.63 3.22
C GLY A 168 -1.66 15.92 4.55
N LEU A 169 -0.61 15.30 5.09
CA LEU A 169 -0.67 14.60 6.38
C LEU A 169 -1.04 15.56 7.53
N GLY A 170 -0.50 16.78 7.53
CA GLY A 170 -0.86 17.79 8.52
C GLY A 170 -2.36 18.12 8.49
N ASN A 171 -2.96 18.23 7.31
CA ASN A 171 -4.38 18.50 7.16
C ASN A 171 -5.24 17.33 7.64
N GLU A 172 -4.81 16.08 7.36
CA GLU A 172 -5.50 14.88 7.82
C GLU A 172 -5.51 14.80 9.35
N ILE A 173 -4.40 15.10 10.01
CA ILE A 173 -4.33 15.17 11.48
C ILE A 173 -5.25 16.27 12.02
N ARG A 174 -5.24 17.46 11.41
CA ARG A 174 -6.12 18.58 11.83
C ARG A 174 -7.60 18.27 11.63
N SER A 175 -7.98 17.52 10.59
CA SER A 175 -9.36 17.11 10.35
C SER A 175 -9.94 16.25 11.48
N ARG A 176 -9.08 15.61 12.29
CA ARG A 176 -9.44 14.84 13.49
C ARG A 176 -9.54 15.68 14.77
N GLY A 177 -9.45 17.01 14.64
CA GLY A 177 -9.57 17.96 15.74
C GLY A 177 -8.26 18.25 16.47
N PHE A 178 -7.12 17.79 15.97
CA PHE A 178 -5.82 18.16 16.51
C PHE A 178 -5.36 19.53 15.97
N SER A 179 -4.61 20.26 16.77
CA SER A 179 -4.01 21.55 16.45
C SER A 179 -2.57 21.61 16.95
N GLU A 180 -1.85 22.69 16.64
CA GLU A 180 -0.50 22.93 17.13
C GLU A 180 0.46 21.75 16.90
N LEU A 181 0.50 21.25 15.66
CA LEU A 181 1.40 20.16 15.30
C LEU A 181 2.85 20.57 15.52
N ARG A 182 3.57 19.77 16.28
CA ARG A 182 4.98 19.98 16.59
C ARG A 182 5.78 18.73 16.17
N LEU A 183 6.61 18.90 15.16
CA LEU A 183 7.53 17.87 14.69
C LEU A 183 8.88 18.04 15.41
N GLU A 184 9.43 16.93 15.87
CA GLU A 184 10.77 16.88 16.45
C GLU A 184 11.59 15.80 15.72
N ILE A 185 12.87 16.09 15.53
CA ILE A 185 13.86 15.13 15.04
C ILE A 185 14.92 15.07 16.12
N ASP A 186 15.17 13.87 16.66
CA ASP A 186 16.28 13.63 17.56
C ASP A 186 17.49 13.17 16.74
N PRO A 187 18.52 14.00 16.62
CA PRO A 187 19.72 13.68 15.86
C PRO A 187 20.82 13.01 16.70
N ASP A 188 20.56 12.70 17.98
CA ASP A 188 21.61 12.23 18.91
C ASP A 188 22.21 10.90 18.47
N ASP A 189 21.44 10.07 17.78
CA ASP A 189 21.95 8.86 17.12
C ASP A 189 21.82 9.00 15.59
N PRO A 190 22.88 9.33 14.86
CA PRO A 190 22.82 9.50 13.41
C PRO A 190 22.51 8.20 12.67
N GLU A 191 22.69 7.03 13.30
CA GLU A 191 22.36 5.73 12.70
C GLU A 191 20.94 5.29 13.01
N ARG A 192 20.28 5.86 14.04
CA ARG A 192 18.89 5.58 14.46
C ARG A 192 18.14 6.88 14.68
N GLN A 193 17.69 7.48 13.63
CA GLN A 193 17.07 8.80 13.71
C GLN A 193 15.62 8.71 14.13
N HIS A 194 15.29 9.42 15.18
CA HIS A 194 13.99 9.43 15.81
C HIS A 194 13.19 10.65 15.36
N VAL A 195 11.96 10.43 14.92
CA VAL A 195 11.02 11.46 14.47
C VAL A 195 9.73 11.33 15.25
N THR A 196 9.31 12.41 15.92
CA THR A 196 8.02 12.44 16.64
C THR A 196 7.14 13.57 16.14
N VAL A 197 5.82 13.36 16.18
CA VAL A 197 4.82 14.41 15.97
C VAL A 197 3.89 14.44 17.16
N HIS A 198 3.89 15.59 17.81
CA HIS A 198 2.96 15.93 18.89
C HIS A 198 1.89 16.89 18.38
N ALA A 199 0.70 16.83 18.94
CA ALA A 199 -0.35 17.79 18.63
C ALA A 199 -1.29 17.98 19.83
N THR A 200 -1.98 19.12 19.87
CA THR A 200 -2.90 19.48 20.94
C THR A 200 -4.34 19.16 20.54
N LYS A 201 -5.09 18.49 21.43
CA LYS A 201 -6.53 18.30 21.30
C LYS A 201 -7.18 18.54 22.67
N GLU A 202 -8.24 19.36 22.72
CA GLU A 202 -8.95 19.73 23.96
C GLU A 202 -8.03 20.34 25.04
N GLY A 203 -6.93 20.97 24.65
CA GLY A 203 -5.96 21.61 25.55
C GLY A 203 -4.90 20.68 26.14
N GLU A 204 -4.89 19.41 25.74
CA GLU A 204 -3.85 18.42 26.11
C GLU A 204 -2.95 18.09 24.92
N GLU A 205 -1.65 17.94 25.19
CA GLU A 205 -0.68 17.53 24.18
C GLU A 205 -0.61 16.00 24.10
N HIS A 206 -0.64 15.48 22.88
CA HIS A 206 -0.62 14.04 22.59
C HIS A 206 0.50 13.70 21.62
N LEU A 207 1.18 12.57 21.83
CA LEU A 207 2.10 11.96 20.88
C LEU A 207 1.29 11.16 19.86
N LEU A 208 1.32 11.57 18.60
CA LEU A 208 0.56 10.95 17.51
C LEU A 208 1.42 10.05 16.63
N VAL A 209 2.65 10.47 16.39
CA VAL A 209 3.61 9.76 15.53
C VAL A 209 4.91 9.58 16.28
N ASP A 210 5.42 8.36 16.24
CA ASP A 210 6.71 7.98 16.79
C ASP A 210 7.39 7.01 15.81
N GLN A 211 8.49 7.45 15.20
CA GLN A 211 9.19 6.70 14.17
C GLN A 211 10.69 6.68 14.42
N VAL A 212 11.30 5.50 14.21
CA VAL A 212 12.76 5.35 14.16
C VAL A 212 13.14 4.86 12.78
N LEU A 213 13.94 5.66 12.08
CA LEU A 213 14.36 5.44 10.71
C LEU A 213 15.89 5.35 10.63
N ARG A 214 16.39 4.51 9.74
CA ARG A 214 17.83 4.44 9.43
C ARG A 214 18.06 3.93 8.01
N ARG A 215 19.26 4.18 7.48
CA ARG A 215 19.75 3.51 6.28
C ARG A 215 20.41 2.20 6.67
N VAL A 216 20.11 1.14 5.94
CA VAL A 216 20.73 -0.16 6.13
C VAL A 216 21.20 -0.73 4.81
N LYS A 217 22.32 -1.45 4.87
CA LYS A 217 22.86 -2.18 3.73
C LYS A 217 22.63 -3.67 3.91
N ARG A 218 22.44 -4.34 2.80
CA ARG A 218 22.35 -5.81 2.71
C ARG A 218 23.25 -6.29 1.60
N ASP A 219 23.89 -7.41 1.81
CA ASP A 219 24.69 -8.08 0.78
C ASP A 219 23.81 -8.36 -0.44
N ALA A 220 24.42 -8.27 -1.63
CA ALA A 220 23.75 -8.59 -2.87
C ALA A 220 23.31 -10.06 -2.88
N PRO A 221 22.01 -10.35 -3.07
CA PRO A 221 21.57 -11.72 -3.22
C PRO A 221 22.08 -12.30 -4.57
N GLU A 222 22.21 -13.62 -4.63
CA GLU A 222 22.61 -14.29 -5.86
C GLU A 222 21.61 -14.00 -6.99
N GLY A 223 22.13 -13.52 -8.13
CA GLY A 223 21.32 -13.17 -9.30
C GLY A 223 20.87 -11.72 -9.36
N LEU A 224 21.27 -10.87 -8.41
CA LEU A 224 21.11 -9.42 -8.52
C LEU A 224 22.10 -8.87 -9.57
N ASP A 225 21.63 -7.97 -10.44
CA ASP A 225 22.45 -7.32 -11.48
C ASP A 225 22.19 -5.80 -11.48
N PRO A 226 23.23 -4.97 -11.26
CA PRO A 226 24.60 -5.29 -10.86
C PRO A 226 24.68 -5.89 -9.43
N PRO A 227 25.70 -6.72 -9.15
CA PRO A 227 25.84 -7.46 -7.89
C PRO A 227 26.44 -6.60 -6.76
N ASP A 228 25.92 -5.38 -6.60
CA ASP A 228 26.31 -4.45 -5.57
C ASP A 228 25.38 -4.58 -4.36
N GLU A 229 25.87 -4.17 -3.16
CA GLU A 229 25.04 -4.10 -1.96
C GLU A 229 23.70 -3.40 -2.23
N LEU A 230 22.64 -3.91 -1.64
CA LEU A 230 21.34 -3.24 -1.59
C LEU A 230 21.31 -2.25 -0.41
N GLU A 231 20.74 -1.07 -0.63
CA GLU A 231 20.58 -0.05 0.41
C GLU A 231 19.10 0.29 0.60
N PHE A 232 18.62 0.24 1.85
CA PHE A 232 17.21 0.45 2.18
C PHE A 232 17.01 1.56 3.20
N LEU A 233 15.87 2.23 3.12
CA LEU A 233 15.31 2.97 4.24
C LEU A 233 14.62 1.99 5.18
N TYR A 234 15.23 1.74 6.32
CA TYR A 234 14.73 0.80 7.33
C TYR A 234 13.84 1.51 8.33
N ILE A 235 12.60 1.04 8.45
CA ILE A 235 11.64 1.46 9.45
C ILE A 235 11.80 0.53 10.65
N GLU A 236 12.61 0.94 11.62
CA GLU A 236 12.89 0.15 12.82
C GLU A 236 11.71 0.16 13.78
N TRP A 237 11.04 1.30 13.87
CA TRP A 237 9.84 1.51 14.66
C TRP A 237 8.90 2.47 13.96
N MET A 238 7.60 2.19 14.05
CA MET A 238 6.56 3.11 13.57
C MET A 238 5.30 2.96 14.39
N MET A 239 4.91 4.01 15.08
CA MET A 239 3.65 4.15 15.79
C MET A 239 2.88 5.34 15.21
N LEU A 240 1.64 5.10 14.80
CA LEU A 240 0.70 6.11 14.29
C LEU A 240 -0.60 5.89 15.05
N GLN A 241 -0.88 6.71 16.05
CA GLN A 241 -2.00 6.50 16.99
C GLN A 241 -2.85 7.74 17.21
N ASP A 242 -4.12 7.53 17.54
CA ASP A 242 -5.00 8.53 18.12
C ASP A 242 -5.33 8.14 19.57
N PRO A 243 -4.62 8.70 20.58
CA PRO A 243 -4.84 8.35 21.98
C PRO A 243 -6.14 8.91 22.57
N THR A 244 -6.86 9.75 21.81
CA THR A 244 -8.13 10.33 22.23
C THR A 244 -9.34 9.50 21.81
N GLU A 245 -9.14 8.55 20.89
CA GLU A 245 -10.19 7.68 20.37
C GLU A 245 -10.22 6.33 21.09
N ALA A 246 -11.39 5.69 21.07
CA ALA A 246 -11.58 4.33 21.56
C ALA A 246 -11.72 3.34 20.41
N PHE A 247 -11.30 2.09 20.64
CA PHE A 247 -11.55 1.00 19.69
C PHE A 247 -13.06 0.81 19.46
N SER A 248 -13.43 0.49 18.23
CA SER A 248 -14.81 0.31 17.80
C SER A 248 -14.91 -0.78 16.73
N LEU A 249 -16.13 -1.13 16.31
CA LEU A 249 -16.32 -2.06 15.20
C LEU A 249 -15.73 -1.58 13.87
N ARG A 250 -15.61 -0.25 13.69
CA ARG A 250 -14.97 0.35 12.50
C ARG A 250 -13.45 0.45 12.64
N HIS A 251 -12.97 0.56 13.86
CA HIS A 251 -11.54 0.61 14.20
C HIS A 251 -11.27 -0.47 15.25
N PRO A 252 -11.23 -1.77 14.84
CA PRO A 252 -11.00 -2.87 15.76
C PRO A 252 -9.56 -2.81 16.29
N GLN A 253 -9.38 -3.30 17.52
CA GLN A 253 -8.04 -3.44 18.08
C GLN A 253 -7.26 -4.53 17.35
N TRP A 254 -6.05 -4.23 16.96
CA TRP A 254 -5.10 -5.17 16.39
C TRP A 254 -4.14 -5.68 17.47
N PRO A 255 -3.55 -6.86 17.31
CA PRO A 255 -2.54 -7.33 18.25
C PRO A 255 -1.42 -6.31 18.46
N GLY A 256 -1.17 -5.95 19.72
CA GLY A 256 -0.10 -5.01 20.11
C GLY A 256 -0.44 -3.53 20.00
N GLN A 257 -1.69 -3.16 19.75
CA GLN A 257 -2.12 -1.76 19.78
C GLN A 257 -2.70 -1.39 21.16
N ASP A 258 -2.25 -0.25 21.69
CA ASP A 258 -2.79 0.36 22.91
C ASP A 258 -3.88 1.38 22.58
N HIS A 259 -3.81 2.05 21.42
CA HIS A 259 -4.75 3.03 20.92
C HIS A 259 -5.13 2.76 19.47
N PRO A 260 -6.29 3.24 18.99
CA PRO A 260 -6.63 3.20 17.56
C PRO A 260 -5.58 3.89 16.71
N GLY A 261 -5.41 3.41 15.48
CA GLY A 261 -4.52 4.04 14.53
C GLY A 261 -4.97 5.43 14.10
N LEU A 262 -4.01 6.31 13.83
CA LEU A 262 -4.26 7.67 13.35
C LEU A 262 -4.87 7.73 11.94
N GLY A 263 -4.96 6.60 11.23
CA GLY A 263 -5.57 6.49 9.89
C GLY A 263 -4.77 7.13 8.77
N VAL A 264 -3.49 7.42 9.00
CA VAL A 264 -2.56 7.98 8.00
C VAL A 264 -1.45 7.00 7.60
N GLY A 265 -1.63 5.71 7.87
CA GLY A 265 -0.59 4.70 7.65
C GLY A 265 -0.19 4.58 6.18
N GLU A 266 -1.16 4.49 5.26
CA GLU A 266 -0.89 4.42 3.82
C GLU A 266 -0.16 5.66 3.32
N GLN A 267 -0.64 6.84 3.71
CA GLN A 267 -0.04 8.12 3.35
C GLN A 267 1.42 8.21 3.84
N THR A 268 1.65 7.79 5.08
CA THR A 268 2.99 7.78 5.68
C THR A 268 3.92 6.84 4.92
N MET A 269 3.47 5.63 4.60
CA MET A 269 4.27 4.66 3.84
C MET A 269 4.60 5.17 2.43
N LEU A 270 3.63 5.79 1.74
CA LEU A 270 3.87 6.39 0.42
C LEU A 270 4.86 7.55 0.49
N MET A 271 4.77 8.39 1.51
CA MET A 271 5.74 9.48 1.72
C MET A 271 7.16 8.93 1.96
N LEU A 272 7.30 7.90 2.80
CA LEU A 272 8.59 7.24 3.03
C LEU A 272 9.13 6.57 1.76
N PHE A 273 8.25 5.96 0.96
CA PHE A 273 8.61 5.36 -0.32
C PHE A 273 9.14 6.40 -1.30
N GLN A 274 8.49 7.55 -1.43
CA GLN A 274 8.97 8.68 -2.24
C GLN A 274 10.30 9.23 -1.70
N GLY A 275 10.49 9.21 -0.39
CA GLY A 275 11.75 9.53 0.27
C GLY A 275 12.88 8.57 -0.12
N ALA A 276 12.61 7.26 -0.10
CA ALA A 276 13.57 6.24 -0.50
C ALA A 276 13.98 6.38 -1.98
N GLN A 277 13.02 6.64 -2.88
CA GLN A 277 13.30 6.90 -4.30
C GLN A 277 14.17 8.15 -4.48
N ARG A 278 13.87 9.26 -3.77
CA ARG A 278 14.67 10.49 -3.84
C ARG A 278 16.10 10.30 -3.34
N LEU A 279 16.30 9.44 -2.37
CA LEU A 279 17.61 9.09 -1.81
C LEU A 279 18.31 7.99 -2.63
N GLU A 280 17.74 7.58 -3.76
CA GLU A 280 18.24 6.54 -4.66
C GLU A 280 18.47 5.18 -3.95
N LEU A 281 17.63 4.88 -2.95
CA LEU A 281 17.67 3.62 -2.22
C LEU A 281 16.93 2.51 -2.98
N ASP A 282 17.27 1.25 -2.72
CA ASP A 282 16.64 0.11 -3.37
C ASP A 282 15.20 -0.14 -2.89
N GLY A 283 14.80 0.43 -1.76
CA GLY A 283 13.43 0.34 -1.27
C GLY A 283 13.26 0.73 0.19
N LEU A 284 12.05 0.47 0.70
CA LEU A 284 11.78 0.45 2.13
C LEU A 284 12.02 -0.96 2.67
N MET A 285 12.43 -1.04 3.92
CA MET A 285 12.55 -2.29 4.65
C MET A 285 11.98 -2.15 6.05
N HIS A 286 11.33 -3.19 6.55
CA HIS A 286 10.90 -3.27 7.95
C HIS A 286 10.91 -4.73 8.43
N HIS A 287 10.87 -4.91 9.75
CA HIS A 287 10.91 -6.22 10.39
C HIS A 287 9.59 -6.48 11.13
N PRO A 288 8.59 -7.10 10.49
CA PRO A 288 7.25 -7.24 11.05
C PRO A 288 7.24 -8.19 12.25
N SER A 289 7.04 -7.66 13.44
CA SER A 289 6.94 -8.44 14.68
C SER A 289 5.67 -9.31 14.72
N ARG A 290 4.68 -9.04 13.87
CA ARG A 290 3.38 -9.74 13.82
C ARG A 290 2.89 -9.90 12.38
N TYR A 291 2.03 -10.88 12.16
CA TYR A 291 1.48 -11.24 10.86
C TYR A 291 0.91 -10.02 10.08
N HIS A 292 0.05 -9.23 10.71
CA HIS A 292 -0.59 -8.10 10.03
C HIS A 292 0.38 -6.98 9.62
N ILE A 293 1.51 -6.85 10.33
CA ILE A 293 2.52 -5.83 10.01
C ILE A 293 3.22 -6.14 8.68
N ALA A 294 3.28 -7.42 8.27
CA ALA A 294 3.83 -7.80 6.97
C ALA A 294 3.00 -7.28 5.77
N PHE A 295 1.77 -6.82 6.01
CA PHE A 295 0.92 -6.23 4.97
C PHE A 295 1.10 -4.72 4.80
N ILE A 296 1.96 -4.09 5.59
CA ILE A 296 2.30 -2.67 5.41
C ILE A 296 2.95 -2.51 4.04
N GLY A 297 2.36 -1.65 3.17
CA GLY A 297 2.76 -1.53 1.76
C GLY A 297 1.87 -2.31 0.79
N GLY A 298 0.83 -2.97 1.28
CA GLY A 298 -0.15 -3.69 0.44
C GLY A 298 0.45 -4.87 -0.31
N GLY A 299 0.00 -5.08 -1.55
CA GLY A 299 0.47 -6.20 -2.39
C GLY A 299 1.89 -6.07 -2.95
N GLN A 300 2.61 -5.00 -2.63
CA GLN A 300 3.97 -4.73 -3.11
C GLN A 300 5.04 -5.02 -2.05
N SER A 301 4.67 -5.67 -0.95
CA SER A 301 5.59 -6.09 0.11
C SER A 301 6.04 -7.52 -0.10
N PHE A 302 7.35 -7.76 0.01
CA PHE A 302 7.97 -9.07 -0.19
C PHE A 302 8.92 -9.37 0.96
N PHE A 303 8.95 -10.61 1.45
CA PHE A 303 10.07 -11.03 2.29
C PHE A 303 11.35 -11.02 1.46
N LEU A 304 12.43 -10.54 2.04
CA LEU A 304 13.74 -10.55 1.37
C LEU A 304 14.20 -11.99 1.10
N ASP A 305 13.87 -12.91 2.01
CA ASP A 305 14.04 -14.36 1.82
C ASP A 305 12.89 -14.93 0.98
N PRO A 306 13.17 -15.49 -0.22
CA PRO A 306 12.15 -16.07 -1.09
C PRO A 306 11.46 -17.30 -0.50
N GLU A 307 12.10 -18.09 0.35
CA GLU A 307 11.46 -19.26 0.97
C GLU A 307 10.41 -18.82 1.99
N LEU A 308 10.71 -17.78 2.78
CA LEU A 308 9.75 -17.18 3.69
C LEU A 308 8.61 -16.51 2.94
N GLN A 309 8.88 -15.86 1.80
CA GLN A 309 7.84 -15.31 0.93
C GLN A 309 6.86 -16.40 0.47
N GLY A 310 7.36 -17.53 -0.02
CA GLY A 310 6.52 -18.63 -0.46
C GLY A 310 5.67 -19.22 0.67
N ARG A 311 6.27 -19.41 1.84
CA ARG A 311 5.57 -19.88 3.05
C ARG A 311 4.50 -18.89 3.50
N PHE A 312 4.82 -17.60 3.55
CA PHE A 312 3.87 -16.54 3.89
C PHE A 312 2.67 -16.52 2.94
N GLU A 313 2.90 -16.65 1.64
CA GLU A 313 1.83 -16.69 0.64
C GLU A 313 0.88 -17.87 0.86
N ALA A 314 1.38 -19.06 1.16
CA ALA A 314 0.54 -20.22 1.47
C ALA A 314 -0.34 -19.97 2.71
N ILE A 315 0.22 -19.35 3.77
CA ILE A 315 -0.52 -18.98 4.98
C ILE A 315 -1.59 -17.91 4.64
N ARG A 316 -1.20 -16.88 3.92
CA ARG A 316 -2.08 -15.78 3.48
C ARG A 316 -3.27 -16.30 2.68
N ASP A 317 -3.05 -17.23 1.75
CA ASP A 317 -4.12 -17.77 0.90
C ASP A 317 -5.19 -18.49 1.74
N VAL A 318 -4.81 -19.19 2.80
CA VAL A 318 -5.75 -19.84 3.73
C VAL A 318 -6.49 -18.84 4.61
N LEU A 319 -5.80 -17.74 4.99
CA LEU A 319 -6.38 -16.68 5.82
C LEU A 319 -7.16 -15.64 5.02
N ALA A 320 -7.04 -15.61 3.69
CA ALA A 320 -7.67 -14.62 2.82
C ALA A 320 -9.21 -14.46 2.97
N PRO A 321 -9.98 -15.52 3.32
CA PRO A 321 -11.42 -15.36 3.57
C PRO A 321 -11.76 -14.62 4.86
N LEU A 322 -10.79 -14.37 5.75
CA LEU A 322 -10.98 -13.67 7.02
C LEU A 322 -10.65 -12.21 6.88
N GLU A 323 -11.30 -11.37 7.70
CA GLU A 323 -10.80 -9.99 7.90
C GLU A 323 -9.37 -10.03 8.43
N LEU A 324 -8.50 -9.11 7.96
CA LEU A 324 -7.08 -9.12 8.36
C LEU A 324 -6.88 -9.01 9.87
N SER A 325 -7.75 -8.27 10.58
CA SER A 325 -7.72 -8.17 12.04
C SER A 325 -8.04 -9.53 12.71
N GLU A 326 -8.99 -10.29 12.18
CA GLU A 326 -9.31 -11.63 12.65
C GLU A 326 -8.15 -12.59 12.39
N ALA A 327 -7.60 -12.58 11.18
CA ALA A 327 -6.44 -13.39 10.81
C ALA A 327 -5.24 -13.11 11.73
N ALA A 328 -4.97 -11.82 12.02
CA ALA A 328 -3.91 -11.41 12.93
C ALA A 328 -4.09 -11.97 14.35
N TRP A 329 -5.30 -11.91 14.90
CA TRP A 329 -5.60 -12.48 16.22
C TRP A 329 -5.51 -14.01 16.23
N LYS A 330 -5.91 -14.70 15.14
CA LYS A 330 -5.75 -16.16 15.03
C LYS A 330 -4.28 -16.58 15.03
N MET A 331 -3.44 -15.85 14.30
CA MET A 331 -1.98 -16.06 14.33
C MET A 331 -1.39 -15.82 15.73
N GLU A 332 -1.76 -14.71 16.37
CA GLU A 332 -1.28 -14.35 17.72
C GLU A 332 -1.66 -15.39 18.79
N ARG A 333 -2.80 -16.05 18.65
CA ARG A 333 -3.31 -17.06 19.58
C ARG A 333 -2.85 -18.49 19.27
N GLY A 334 -2.06 -18.68 18.19
CA GLY A 334 -1.65 -20.01 17.75
C GLY A 334 -2.81 -20.87 17.21
N GLU A 335 -3.90 -20.24 16.73
CA GLU A 335 -5.06 -20.92 16.15
C GLU A 335 -4.87 -21.26 14.67
N VAL A 336 -3.72 -20.92 14.08
CA VAL A 336 -3.32 -21.31 12.73
C VAL A 336 -2.26 -22.38 12.85
N CYS A 337 -2.57 -23.58 12.37
CA CYS A 337 -1.71 -24.75 12.56
C CYS A 337 -1.35 -25.40 11.22
N TRP A 338 -0.25 -26.13 11.21
CA TRP A 338 0.05 -27.06 10.13
C TRP A 338 -0.93 -28.22 10.11
N GLY A 339 -1.05 -28.92 8.99
CA GLY A 339 -1.94 -30.08 8.85
C GLY A 339 -1.61 -31.25 9.80
N ASP A 340 -0.40 -31.28 10.36
CA ASP A 340 0.04 -32.21 11.41
C ASP A 340 -0.35 -31.77 12.83
N GLY A 341 -0.94 -30.59 13.00
CA GLY A 341 -1.44 -30.04 14.26
C GLY A 341 -0.44 -29.13 14.98
N ASP A 342 0.79 -28.94 14.46
CA ASP A 342 1.73 -28.02 15.05
C ASP A 342 1.31 -26.56 14.79
N PRO A 343 1.32 -25.67 15.81
CA PRO A 343 1.06 -24.24 15.60
C PRO A 343 2.05 -23.62 14.63
N ILE A 344 1.56 -22.72 13.77
CA ILE A 344 2.41 -21.93 12.90
C ILE A 344 2.92 -20.73 13.71
N GLU A 345 4.18 -20.76 14.07
CA GLU A 345 4.84 -19.62 14.69
C GLU A 345 5.14 -18.55 13.66
N TRP A 346 4.86 -17.28 14.01
CA TRP A 346 5.26 -16.15 13.21
C TRP A 346 6.77 -15.95 13.30
N ILE A 347 7.43 -15.93 12.15
CA ILE A 347 8.88 -15.67 12.07
C ILE A 347 9.05 -14.23 11.59
N PRO A 348 9.50 -13.32 12.47
CA PRO A 348 9.83 -11.96 12.08
C PRO A 348 11.10 -11.97 11.24
N GLU A 349 11.03 -11.51 10.00
CA GLU A 349 12.14 -11.37 9.08
C GLU A 349 11.94 -10.16 8.18
N ASP A 350 13.00 -9.70 7.53
CA ASP A 350 12.97 -8.47 6.75
C ASP A 350 11.98 -8.55 5.59
N VAL A 351 11.02 -7.64 5.58
CA VAL A 351 10.08 -7.39 4.50
C VAL A 351 10.47 -6.11 3.78
N VAL A 352 10.42 -6.11 2.47
CA VAL A 352 10.86 -5.03 1.60
C VAL A 352 9.75 -4.57 0.67
N ILE A 353 9.75 -3.27 0.36
CA ILE A 353 8.96 -2.66 -0.71
C ILE A 353 9.96 -2.11 -1.72
N PRO A 354 10.10 -2.72 -2.91
CA PRO A 354 11.13 -2.36 -3.87
C PRO A 354 10.89 -0.97 -4.47
N ALA A 355 11.94 -0.14 -4.57
CA ALA A 355 11.89 1.19 -5.17
C ALA A 355 12.85 1.34 -6.36
N SER A 356 13.87 0.48 -6.50
CA SER A 356 14.78 0.47 -7.63
C SER A 356 14.42 -0.59 -8.67
N ASP A 357 14.65 -0.27 -9.95
CA ASP A 357 14.38 -1.19 -11.06
C ASP A 357 15.20 -2.48 -10.95
N ARG A 358 16.47 -2.39 -10.51
CA ARG A 358 17.34 -3.57 -10.37
C ARG A 358 16.81 -4.54 -9.32
N PHE A 359 16.32 -4.02 -8.19
CA PHE A 359 15.79 -4.86 -7.13
C PHE A 359 14.43 -5.43 -7.51
N PHE A 360 13.60 -4.65 -8.19
CA PHE A 360 12.34 -5.15 -8.75
C PHE A 360 12.57 -6.27 -9.77
N ALA A 361 13.57 -6.10 -10.66
CA ALA A 361 13.96 -7.15 -11.62
C ALA A 361 14.47 -8.43 -10.92
N TYR A 362 15.23 -8.29 -9.81
CA TYR A 362 15.67 -9.43 -8.99
C TYR A 362 14.48 -10.21 -8.42
N LEU A 363 13.48 -9.54 -7.84
CA LEU A 363 12.27 -10.19 -7.33
C LEU A 363 11.50 -10.95 -8.41
N GLY A 364 11.59 -10.52 -9.68
CA GLY A 364 11.04 -11.22 -10.84
C GLY A 364 11.93 -12.34 -11.40
N SER A 365 13.19 -12.43 -10.95
CA SER A 365 14.17 -13.39 -11.48
C SER A 365 13.92 -14.82 -11.02
N ARG A 366 14.49 -15.79 -11.73
CA ARG A 366 14.43 -17.20 -11.33
C ARG A 366 15.05 -17.45 -9.94
N HIS A 367 16.10 -16.69 -9.58
CA HIS A 367 16.80 -16.83 -8.29
C HIS A 367 15.88 -16.53 -7.10
N TYR A 368 14.91 -15.64 -7.27
CA TYR A 368 13.90 -15.37 -6.26
C TYR A 368 12.66 -16.27 -6.43
N GLN A 369 12.18 -16.43 -7.66
CA GLN A 369 10.91 -17.09 -7.95
C GLN A 369 10.93 -18.61 -7.75
N GLU A 370 12.03 -19.30 -8.11
CA GLU A 370 12.12 -20.77 -7.97
C GLU A 370 12.06 -21.21 -6.48
N PRO A 371 12.90 -20.67 -5.55
CA PRO A 371 12.80 -21.01 -4.14
C PRO A 371 11.45 -20.61 -3.53
N ARG A 372 10.92 -19.45 -3.90
CA ARG A 372 9.60 -18.98 -3.45
C ARG A 372 8.49 -19.96 -3.82
N MET A 373 8.43 -20.39 -5.07
CA MET A 373 7.40 -21.34 -5.53
C MET A 373 7.56 -22.71 -4.86
N ALA A 374 8.78 -23.21 -4.74
CA ALA A 374 9.05 -24.48 -4.06
C ALA A 374 8.61 -24.45 -2.59
N ALA A 375 8.92 -23.37 -1.86
CA ALA A 375 8.51 -23.21 -0.49
C ALA A 375 6.99 -23.08 -0.32
N ARG A 376 6.33 -22.37 -1.23
CA ARG A 376 4.85 -22.27 -1.25
C ARG A 376 4.19 -23.61 -1.50
N GLU A 377 4.68 -24.38 -2.46
CA GLU A 377 4.18 -25.74 -2.75
C GLU A 377 4.38 -26.68 -1.54
N ALA A 378 5.55 -26.64 -0.92
CA ALA A 378 5.85 -27.43 0.29
C ALA A 378 4.93 -27.07 1.47
N ALA A 379 4.71 -25.78 1.72
CA ALA A 379 3.80 -25.32 2.77
C ALA A 379 2.35 -25.72 2.48
N THR A 380 1.90 -25.60 1.23
CA THR A 380 0.56 -26.03 0.82
C THR A 380 0.37 -27.54 0.95
N ALA A 381 1.39 -28.34 0.58
CA ALA A 381 1.36 -29.78 0.71
C ALA A 381 1.37 -30.26 2.18
N ARG A 382 2.03 -29.55 3.08
CA ARG A 382 1.98 -29.83 4.53
C ARG A 382 0.58 -29.57 5.09
N GLY A 383 -0.20 -28.72 4.42
CA GLY A 383 -1.53 -28.29 4.83
C GLY A 383 -1.48 -27.21 5.90
N ILE A 384 -2.48 -26.33 5.86
CA ILE A 384 -2.69 -25.28 6.87
C ILE A 384 -4.14 -25.34 7.29
N VAL A 385 -4.38 -25.42 8.60
CA VAL A 385 -5.71 -25.57 9.18
C VAL A 385 -5.96 -24.48 10.23
N LEU A 386 -7.22 -24.10 10.36
CA LEU A 386 -7.67 -23.17 11.39
C LEU A 386 -8.29 -23.99 12.54
N GLU A 387 -7.71 -23.91 13.72
CA GLU A 387 -8.32 -24.49 14.90
C GLU A 387 -9.50 -23.64 15.38
N PRO A 388 -10.58 -24.25 15.87
CA PRO A 388 -11.66 -23.50 16.48
C PRO A 388 -11.17 -22.83 17.76
N THR A 389 -11.51 -21.55 17.92
CA THR A 389 -11.21 -20.78 19.14
C THR A 389 -11.61 -21.58 20.38
N GLN A 390 -10.66 -22.00 21.22
CA GLN A 390 -10.98 -22.58 22.51
C GLN A 390 -11.70 -21.50 23.33
N ARG A 391 -13.01 -21.67 23.48
CA ARG A 391 -13.77 -20.82 24.40
C ARG A 391 -13.22 -21.07 25.79
N THR A 392 -12.39 -20.18 26.29
CA THR A 392 -12.05 -20.11 27.71
C THR A 392 -13.36 -19.90 28.47
N SER A 393 -13.76 -20.94 29.17
CA SER A 393 -14.92 -20.99 30.07
C SER A 393 -14.72 -20.11 31.29
#